data_e560803424ac78ac3ce0fb22c576e765
#
_entry.id   e560803424ac78ac3ce0fb22c576e765
#
_cell.length_a   1.000
_cell.length_b   1.000
_cell.length_c   1.000
_cell.angle_alpha   90.00
_cell.angle_beta   90.00
_cell.angle_gamma   90.00
#
_symmetry.space_group_name_H-M   'P 1'
#
loop_
_entity.id
_entity.type
_entity.pdbx_description
1 polymer ?
#
loop_
_entity_poly.entity_id
_entity_poly.type
_entity_poly.pdbx_seq_one_letter_code
_entity_poly.pdbx_strand_id
1 'polypeptide(L)'
;MRDENCIFCKIAAGEIPSATLYEDDDFRVILDIEPASKGHALILPKEHYANLYELDDEIAAKVLVLAKKIVTKLSDILGCEGYNIVQNNGAAAGQSVFHYHMHLIPRYKDDTVDIKCKLGTLTEEDKEYILKKMNEK
;
A
#
# COMPACT_ATOMS: atom_id res chain seq x y z
N MET A 1 6.87 12.22 11.81
CA MET A 1 6.63 12.29 13.26
C MET A 1 5.55 11.32 13.67
N ARG A 2 5.76 10.65 14.77
CA ARG A 2 4.86 9.63 15.25
C ARG A 2 3.57 10.24 15.85
N ASP A 3 2.43 9.56 15.63
CA ASP A 3 1.15 9.91 16.22
C ASP A 3 0.80 8.88 17.30
N GLU A 4 0.64 9.33 18.55
CA GLU A 4 0.35 8.46 19.69
C GLU A 4 -1.02 7.76 19.61
N ASN A 5 -1.92 8.28 18.82
CA ASN A 5 -3.25 7.70 18.63
C ASN A 5 -3.34 6.79 17.41
N CYS A 6 -2.25 6.60 16.69
CA CYS A 6 -2.22 5.80 15.47
C CYS A 6 -1.79 4.37 15.76
N ILE A 7 -2.66 3.41 15.48
CA ILE A 7 -2.35 1.99 15.69
C ILE A 7 -1.17 1.53 14.83
N PHE A 8 -1.05 2.05 13.60
CA PHE A 8 0.07 1.67 12.73
C PHE A 8 1.39 2.29 13.16
N CYS A 9 1.38 3.47 13.79
CA CYS A 9 2.58 4.01 14.43
C CYS A 9 3.06 3.08 15.54
N LYS A 10 2.13 2.56 16.33
CA LYS A 10 2.45 1.63 17.44
C LYS A 10 2.97 0.30 16.91
N ILE A 11 2.36 -0.22 15.86
CA ILE A 11 2.82 -1.47 15.23
C ILE A 11 4.19 -1.25 14.59
N ALA A 12 4.38 -0.16 13.89
CA ALA A 12 5.66 0.15 13.23
C ALA A 12 6.79 0.32 14.24
N ALA A 13 6.47 0.85 15.43
CA ALA A 13 7.44 1.00 16.52
C ALA A 13 7.67 -0.29 17.32
N GLY A 14 6.91 -1.34 17.06
CA GLY A 14 7.03 -2.61 17.77
C GLY A 14 6.31 -2.64 19.11
N GLU A 15 5.52 -1.64 19.46
CA GLU A 15 4.76 -1.61 20.72
C GLU A 15 3.58 -2.55 20.71
N ILE A 16 2.97 -2.76 19.54
CA ILE A 16 1.93 -3.76 19.34
C ILE A 16 2.56 -4.89 18.54
N PRO A 17 2.48 -6.14 19.04
CA PRO A 17 3.07 -7.28 18.34
C PRO A 17 2.47 -7.48 16.95
N SER A 18 3.29 -7.91 16.01
CA SER A 18 2.87 -8.23 14.65
C SER A 18 3.77 -9.31 14.07
N ALA A 19 3.27 -10.00 13.04
CA ALA A 19 4.11 -10.94 12.29
C ALA A 19 4.97 -10.14 11.32
N THR A 20 6.16 -9.76 11.77
CA THR A 20 7.07 -8.90 11.03
C THR A 20 7.92 -9.72 10.06
N LEU A 21 7.82 -9.37 8.77
CA LEU A 21 8.60 -10.02 7.69
C LEU A 21 9.96 -9.34 7.49
N TYR A 22 10.01 -8.04 7.73
CA TYR A 22 11.19 -7.23 7.46
C TYR A 22 11.11 -5.93 8.25
N GLU A 23 12.25 -5.40 8.62
CA GLU A 23 12.32 -4.10 9.32
C GLU A 23 13.65 -3.42 9.01
N ASP A 24 13.58 -2.10 8.77
CA ASP A 24 14.77 -1.26 8.69
C ASP A 24 14.48 0.07 9.41
N ASP A 25 15.34 1.08 9.22
CA ASP A 25 15.16 2.37 9.90
C ASP A 25 13.90 3.11 9.45
N ASP A 26 13.45 2.87 8.22
CA ASP A 26 12.36 3.62 7.60
C ASP A 26 11.03 2.88 7.59
N PHE A 27 11.06 1.53 7.55
CA PHE A 27 9.87 0.71 7.32
C PHE A 27 9.79 -0.50 8.23
N ARG A 28 8.55 -0.97 8.40
CA ARG A 28 8.27 -2.31 8.92
C ARG A 28 7.28 -2.96 7.97
N VAL A 29 7.55 -4.20 7.60
CA VAL A 29 6.67 -5.01 6.75
C VAL A 29 6.07 -6.11 7.59
N ILE A 30 4.74 -6.18 7.62
CA ILE A 30 4.00 -7.14 8.46
C ILE A 30 3.03 -7.95 7.60
N LEU A 31 2.61 -9.11 8.14
CA LEU A 31 1.48 -9.84 7.57
C LEU A 31 0.18 -9.22 8.06
N ASP A 32 -0.78 -9.04 7.16
CA ASP A 32 -2.12 -8.56 7.51
C ASP A 32 -2.86 -9.68 8.26
N ILE A 33 -3.46 -9.33 9.41
CA ILE A 33 -4.21 -10.30 10.22
C ILE A 33 -5.61 -10.60 9.65
N GLU A 34 -6.08 -9.77 8.73
CA GLU A 34 -7.33 -10.00 7.98
C GLU A 34 -7.00 -10.06 6.48
N PRO A 35 -6.26 -11.10 6.06
CA PRO A 35 -5.69 -11.10 4.72
C PRO A 35 -6.73 -11.31 3.63
N ALA A 36 -6.57 -10.61 2.52
CA ALA A 36 -7.36 -10.84 1.33
C ALA A 36 -6.98 -12.18 0.68
N SER A 37 -5.73 -12.59 0.85
CA SER A 37 -5.22 -13.87 0.39
C SER A 37 -4.05 -14.31 1.28
N LYS A 38 -3.65 -15.55 1.19
CA LYS A 38 -2.52 -16.09 1.96
C LYS A 38 -1.25 -15.31 1.64
N GLY A 39 -0.65 -14.72 2.66
CA GLY A 39 0.58 -13.96 2.53
C GLY A 39 0.39 -12.47 2.25
N HIS A 40 -0.85 -11.96 2.34
CA HIS A 40 -1.14 -10.53 2.21
C HIS A 40 -0.30 -9.76 3.23
N ALA A 41 0.55 -8.86 2.77
CA ALA A 41 1.46 -8.09 3.61
C ALA A 41 1.20 -6.59 3.48
N LEU A 42 1.68 -5.86 4.49
CA LEU A 42 1.58 -4.40 4.52
C LEU A 42 2.98 -3.83 4.72
N ILE A 43 3.32 -2.80 3.94
CA ILE A 43 4.52 -2.00 4.19
C ILE A 43 4.08 -0.74 4.92
N LEU A 44 4.65 -0.52 6.10
CA LEU A 44 4.37 0.65 6.94
C LEU A 44 5.62 1.51 7.06
N PRO A 45 5.58 2.80 6.72
CA PRO A 45 6.63 3.72 7.15
C PRO A 45 6.62 3.83 8.68
N LYS A 46 7.77 3.99 9.29
CA LYS A 46 7.87 4.17 10.75
C LYS A 46 7.41 5.55 11.18
N GLU A 47 7.67 6.58 10.35
CA GLU A 47 7.15 7.91 10.57
C GLU A 47 5.68 7.97 10.18
N HIS A 48 4.93 8.87 10.81
CA HIS A 48 3.51 9.03 10.51
C HIS A 48 3.29 9.94 9.32
N TYR A 49 2.68 9.40 8.28
CA TYR A 49 2.16 10.15 7.13
C TYR A 49 0.75 9.63 6.91
N ALA A 50 -0.24 10.51 6.82
CA ALA A 50 -1.63 10.07 6.68
C ALA A 50 -1.87 9.33 5.36
N ASN A 51 -1.23 9.78 4.29
CA ASN A 51 -1.48 9.26 2.94
C ASN A 51 -0.32 9.64 2.00
N LEU A 52 -0.47 9.33 0.72
CA LEU A 52 0.53 9.62 -0.30
C LEU A 52 0.84 11.11 -0.41
N TYR A 53 -0.16 11.98 -0.23
CA TYR A 53 0.02 13.43 -0.37
C TYR A 53 0.97 13.97 0.69
N GLU A 54 1.00 13.35 1.88
CA GLU A 54 1.86 13.78 2.98
C GLU A 54 3.18 13.03 3.05
N LEU A 55 3.30 11.96 2.24
CA LEU A 55 4.47 11.09 2.29
C LEU A 55 5.73 11.85 1.87
N ASP A 56 6.79 11.73 2.66
CA ASP A 56 8.09 12.32 2.34
C ASP A 56 8.64 11.73 1.04
N ASP A 57 9.24 12.58 0.20
CA ASP A 57 9.74 12.18 -1.12
C ASP A 57 10.79 11.06 -1.04
N GLU A 58 11.68 11.10 -0.05
CA GLU A 58 12.69 10.05 0.13
C GLU A 58 12.04 8.71 0.47
N ILE A 59 11.03 8.73 1.33
CA ILE A 59 10.27 7.53 1.69
C ILE A 59 9.50 7.02 0.47
N ALA A 60 8.87 7.93 -0.28
CA ALA A 60 8.16 7.57 -1.51
C ALA A 60 9.09 6.87 -2.51
N ALA A 61 10.33 7.36 -2.65
CA ALA A 61 11.31 6.76 -3.55
C ALA A 61 11.74 5.35 -3.10
N LYS A 62 11.76 5.10 -1.80
CA LYS A 62 12.23 3.82 -1.23
C LYS A 62 11.15 2.75 -1.15
N VAL A 63 9.89 3.14 -0.99
CA VAL A 63 8.82 2.17 -0.68
C VAL A 63 8.61 1.18 -1.82
N LEU A 64 8.65 1.61 -3.06
CA LEU A 64 8.45 0.72 -4.20
C LEU A 64 9.65 -0.21 -4.41
N VAL A 65 10.85 0.27 -4.15
CA VAL A 65 12.05 -0.57 -4.20
C VAL A 65 11.95 -1.68 -3.15
N LEU A 66 11.50 -1.33 -1.94
CA LEU A 66 11.27 -2.33 -0.89
C LEU A 66 10.17 -3.30 -1.29
N ALA A 67 9.06 -2.80 -1.84
CA ALA A 67 7.97 -3.65 -2.31
C ALA A 67 8.47 -4.70 -3.31
N LYS A 68 9.30 -4.28 -4.26
CA LYS A 68 9.89 -5.19 -5.25
C LYS A 68 10.68 -6.32 -4.57
N LYS A 69 11.49 -6.00 -3.57
CA LYS A 69 12.28 -7.00 -2.84
C LYS A 69 11.41 -7.99 -2.09
N ILE A 70 10.43 -7.48 -1.37
CA ILE A 70 9.52 -8.31 -0.56
C ILE A 70 8.66 -9.22 -1.46
N VAL A 71 8.06 -8.66 -2.51
CA VAL A 71 7.21 -9.39 -3.45
C VAL A 71 8.02 -10.51 -4.14
N THR A 72 9.24 -10.22 -4.56
CA THR A 72 10.11 -11.20 -5.21
C THR A 72 10.36 -12.39 -4.28
N LYS A 73 10.71 -12.10 -3.03
CA LYS A 73 10.98 -13.14 -2.05
C LYS A 73 9.73 -13.93 -1.67
N LEU A 74 8.61 -13.24 -1.44
CA LEU A 74 7.35 -13.89 -1.10
C LEU A 74 6.83 -14.74 -2.26
N SER A 75 7.02 -14.32 -3.50
CA SER A 75 6.62 -15.12 -4.67
C SER A 75 7.31 -16.48 -4.68
N ASP A 76 8.60 -16.52 -4.36
CA ASP A 76 9.34 -17.77 -4.27
C ASP A 76 8.83 -18.65 -3.12
N ILE A 77 8.51 -18.04 -1.98
CA ILE A 77 8.04 -18.77 -0.80
C ILE A 77 6.64 -19.32 -0.99
N LEU A 78 5.75 -18.51 -1.57
CA LEU A 78 4.32 -18.80 -1.63
C LEU A 78 3.90 -19.53 -2.90
N GLY A 79 4.68 -19.44 -3.96
CA GLY A 79 4.32 -20.01 -5.26
C GLY A 79 3.09 -19.34 -5.87
N CYS A 80 2.85 -18.06 -5.57
CA CYS A 80 1.73 -17.31 -6.12
C CYS A 80 1.98 -16.98 -7.60
N GLU A 81 0.90 -16.70 -8.33
CA GLU A 81 0.96 -16.48 -9.77
C GLU A 81 1.01 -15.00 -10.16
N GLY A 82 0.73 -14.11 -9.21
CA GLY A 82 0.74 -12.67 -9.45
C GLY A 82 0.64 -11.89 -8.16
N TYR A 83 0.66 -10.57 -8.30
CA TYR A 83 0.53 -9.67 -7.16
C TYR A 83 -0.29 -8.44 -7.53
N ASN A 84 -1.12 -8.01 -6.60
CA ASN A 84 -1.66 -6.65 -6.65
C ASN A 84 -0.96 -5.82 -5.58
N ILE A 85 -0.51 -4.64 -5.98
CA ILE A 85 0.02 -3.65 -5.05
C ILE A 85 -1.03 -2.56 -4.97
N VAL A 86 -1.59 -2.36 -3.78
CA VAL A 86 -2.70 -1.43 -3.57
C VAL A 86 -2.34 -0.44 -2.48
N GLN A 87 -2.57 0.84 -2.75
CA GLN A 87 -2.36 1.89 -1.77
C GLN A 87 -3.51 2.88 -1.90
N ASN A 88 -4.22 3.12 -0.80
CA ASN A 88 -5.44 3.91 -0.79
C ASN A 88 -5.20 5.27 -0.13
N ASN A 89 -5.74 6.31 -0.73
CA ASN A 89 -5.61 7.68 -0.24
C ASN A 89 -6.98 8.31 -0.09
N GLY A 90 -7.43 8.47 1.16
CA GLY A 90 -8.73 9.03 1.49
C GLY A 90 -9.80 7.96 1.65
N ALA A 91 -10.83 8.30 2.42
CA ALA A 91 -11.93 7.38 2.72
C ALA A 91 -12.68 6.94 1.46
N ALA A 92 -12.86 7.85 0.49
CA ALA A 92 -13.53 7.54 -0.77
C ALA A 92 -12.80 6.47 -1.58
N ALA A 93 -11.50 6.33 -1.37
CA ALA A 93 -10.67 5.33 -2.05
C ALA A 93 -10.51 4.04 -1.23
N GLY A 94 -11.17 3.95 -0.07
CA GLY A 94 -11.12 2.76 0.77
C GLY A 94 -10.08 2.79 1.88
N GLN A 95 -9.45 3.95 2.12
CA GLN A 95 -8.50 4.06 3.23
C GLN A 95 -9.26 4.05 4.56
N SER A 96 -8.96 3.08 5.42
CA SER A 96 -9.60 2.95 6.72
C SER A 96 -8.69 3.34 7.88
N VAL A 97 -7.38 3.24 7.70
CA VAL A 97 -6.38 3.66 8.69
C VAL A 97 -5.56 4.78 8.08
N PHE A 98 -5.52 5.94 8.74
CA PHE A 98 -4.86 7.14 8.20
C PHE A 98 -3.40 7.23 8.62
N HIS A 99 -2.70 6.19 8.28
CA HIS A 99 -1.25 6.05 8.28
C HIS A 99 -0.92 5.35 6.97
N TYR A 100 -0.08 5.96 6.14
CA TYR A 100 0.27 5.41 4.83
C TYR A 100 0.64 3.93 4.96
N HIS A 101 0.05 3.09 4.15
CA HIS A 101 0.43 1.69 4.08
C HIS A 101 0.17 1.15 2.69
N MET A 102 1.06 0.27 2.26
CA MET A 102 0.98 -0.34 0.94
C MET A 102 0.64 -1.81 1.11
N HIS A 103 -0.46 -2.23 0.49
CA HIS A 103 -0.87 -3.64 0.48
C HIS A 103 -0.10 -4.40 -0.60
N LEU A 104 0.45 -5.54 -0.22
CA LEU A 104 1.06 -6.50 -1.14
C LEU A 104 0.18 -7.75 -1.10
N ILE A 105 -0.62 -7.96 -2.14
CA ILE A 105 -1.63 -9.02 -2.16
C ILE A 105 -1.22 -10.09 -3.17
N PRO A 106 -0.76 -11.27 -2.68
CA PRO A 106 -0.44 -12.38 -3.58
C PRO A 106 -1.70 -12.88 -4.26
N ARG A 107 -1.60 -13.22 -5.54
CA ARG A 107 -2.73 -13.73 -6.28
C ARG A 107 -2.50 -15.17 -6.68
N TYR A 108 -3.52 -15.97 -6.45
CA TYR A 108 -3.51 -17.40 -6.74
C TYR A 108 -4.63 -17.71 -7.73
N LYS A 109 -4.47 -18.76 -8.51
CA LYS A 109 -5.44 -19.14 -9.53
C LYS A 109 -6.86 -19.28 -8.97
N ASP A 110 -6.98 -19.84 -7.77
CA ASP A 110 -8.27 -20.15 -7.15
C ASP A 110 -8.60 -19.23 -5.97
N ASP A 111 -8.01 -18.04 -5.91
CA ASP A 111 -8.29 -17.11 -4.80
C ASP A 111 -9.66 -16.44 -4.97
N THR A 112 -10.13 -15.80 -3.88
CA THR A 112 -11.42 -15.11 -3.83
C THR A 112 -11.27 -13.60 -3.79
N VAL A 113 -10.06 -13.08 -4.08
CA VAL A 113 -9.80 -11.64 -4.07
C VAL A 113 -10.52 -10.99 -5.23
N ASP A 114 -11.28 -9.94 -4.94
CA ASP A 114 -12.01 -9.19 -5.95
C ASP A 114 -11.56 -7.72 -5.95
N ILE A 115 -10.76 -7.36 -6.96
CA ILE A 115 -10.28 -5.98 -7.16
C ILE A 115 -10.72 -5.54 -8.55
N LYS A 116 -12.01 -5.62 -8.81
CA LYS A 116 -12.56 -5.24 -10.11
C LYS A 116 -13.18 -3.86 -10.06
N CYS A 117 -12.99 -3.12 -11.15
CA CYS A 117 -13.60 -1.81 -11.33
C CYS A 117 -14.61 -1.90 -12.48
N LYS A 118 -15.72 -1.18 -12.36
CA LYS A 118 -16.63 -1.02 -13.48
C LYS A 118 -15.99 -0.01 -14.44
N LEU A 119 -15.73 -0.44 -15.67
CA LEU A 119 -15.07 0.40 -16.64
C LEU A 119 -16.05 1.41 -17.27
N GLY A 120 -15.58 2.62 -17.43
CA GLY A 120 -16.31 3.67 -18.11
C GLY A 120 -15.68 3.98 -19.47
N THR A 121 -16.01 5.15 -20.02
CA THR A 121 -15.48 5.63 -21.29
C THR A 121 -14.95 7.03 -21.11
N LEU A 122 -13.75 7.29 -21.63
CA LEU A 122 -13.18 8.64 -21.63
C LEU A 122 -13.98 9.52 -22.58
N THR A 123 -14.61 10.57 -22.05
CA THR A 123 -15.34 11.54 -22.87
C THR A 123 -14.38 12.59 -23.42
N GLU A 124 -14.74 13.22 -24.54
CA GLU A 124 -13.95 14.32 -25.09
C GLU A 124 -13.91 15.50 -24.12
N GLU A 125 -15.01 15.77 -23.43
CA GLU A 125 -15.09 16.85 -22.44
C GLU A 125 -14.09 16.65 -21.30
N ASP A 126 -14.07 15.46 -20.69
CA ASP A 126 -13.15 15.16 -19.61
C ASP A 126 -11.69 15.20 -20.08
N LYS A 127 -11.44 14.65 -21.25
CA LYS A 127 -10.10 14.63 -21.83
C LYS A 127 -9.58 16.04 -22.01
N GLU A 128 -10.35 16.91 -22.66
CA GLU A 128 -9.96 18.30 -22.91
C GLU A 128 -9.74 19.07 -21.62
N TYR A 129 -10.65 18.91 -20.66
CA TYR A 129 -10.55 19.59 -19.35
C TYR A 129 -9.28 19.19 -18.61
N ILE A 130 -9.05 17.88 -18.49
CA ILE A 130 -7.91 17.35 -17.72
C ILE A 130 -6.59 17.76 -18.39
N LEU A 131 -6.48 17.60 -19.69
CA LEU A 131 -5.25 17.96 -20.43
C LEU A 131 -4.95 19.44 -20.29
N LYS A 132 -5.97 20.29 -20.39
CA LYS A 132 -5.81 21.73 -20.21
C LYS A 132 -5.28 22.06 -18.82
N LYS A 133 -5.91 21.48 -17.77
CA LYS A 133 -5.52 21.76 -16.39
C LYS A 133 -4.13 21.25 -16.05
N MET A 134 -3.76 20.07 -16.54
CA MET A 134 -2.42 19.51 -16.29
C MET A 134 -1.31 20.33 -16.94
N ASN A 135 -1.62 21.02 -18.03
CA ASN A 135 -0.65 21.84 -18.76
C ASN A 135 -0.62 23.31 -18.34
N GLU A 136 -1.46 23.70 -17.41
CA GLU A 136 -1.40 25.05 -16.81
C GLU A 136 -0.25 25.12 -15.81
N LYS A 137 0.41 26.26 -15.76
CA LYS A 137 1.49 26.51 -14.82
C LYS A 137 1.01 27.15 -13.52
#